data_8f7891dab196e027adea0f231fddfed8
#
_entry.id   8f7891dab196e027adea0f231fddfed8
#
_cell.length_a   1.000
_cell.length_b   1.000
_cell.length_c   1.000
_cell.angle_alpha   90.00
_cell.angle_beta   90.00
_cell.angle_gamma   90.00
#
_symmetry.space_group_name_H-M   'P 1'
#
loop_
_entity.id
_entity.type
_entity.pdbx_description
1 polymer ?
#
loop_
_entity_poly.entity_id
_entity_poly.type
_entity_poly.pdbx_seq_one_letter_code
_entity_poly.pdbx_strand_id
1 'polypeptide(L)'
;MPVLAIKEKDEEKDLISKTMHSVLQALSSGNIEVESSRRLADLKKLDALAIFLKKLDTKIYNGEYEVPVRLYFPTEEAMHLEPDQRSHFSVLLFFHGGGWVTESVATYNRVCARMAQATGCIVASVEYRLAPEYRFPTALDDCYAAAKALYTNHSILKIHPDQITIMGDSAGGNLTAAVCLKARDTGDFTPKRQILIYPALYNCYTEQSPYPSVQENGTEYLLTTVKMEDYLKLYESCPQDRQNPYFAPLLAEDFSHLPKTLILTAQLDPLRDEGEDYAKKLQAAGNDVELHRIENAFHGFFALGIRFLHVRESFTYINAFLKGSEE
;
A
#
# COMPACT_ATOMS: atom_id res chain seq x y z
N MET A 1 46.01 4.00 2.39
CA MET A 1 45.14 2.82 2.06
C MET A 1 43.64 2.94 2.33
N PRO A 2 43.05 4.02 2.94
CA PRO A 2 41.60 4.16 3.02
C PRO A 2 40.89 4.72 1.76
N VAL A 3 41.59 5.48 0.92
CA VAL A 3 41.00 6.18 -0.23
C VAL A 3 40.65 5.24 -1.41
N LEU A 4 41.43 4.16 -1.61
CA LEU A 4 41.20 3.16 -2.65
C LEU A 4 39.95 2.30 -2.35
N ALA A 5 39.75 1.90 -1.09
CA ALA A 5 38.61 1.10 -0.67
C ALA A 5 37.25 1.87 -0.72
N ILE A 6 37.30 3.20 -0.62
CA ILE A 6 36.10 4.06 -0.75
C ILE A 6 35.73 4.20 -2.23
N LYS A 7 36.72 4.39 -3.12
CA LYS A 7 36.48 4.47 -4.57
C LYS A 7 35.93 3.18 -5.16
N GLU A 8 36.46 2.01 -4.78
CA GLU A 8 35.95 0.73 -5.23
C GLU A 8 34.50 0.46 -4.78
N LYS A 9 34.14 0.84 -3.55
CA LYS A 9 32.76 0.74 -3.07
C LYS A 9 31.78 1.68 -3.80
N ASP A 10 32.22 2.84 -4.19
CA ASP A 10 31.39 3.80 -4.92
C ASP A 10 31.22 3.37 -6.38
N GLU A 11 32.26 2.82 -7.02
CA GLU A 11 32.20 2.27 -8.38
C GLU A 11 31.31 1.01 -8.45
N GLU A 12 31.38 0.13 -7.44
CA GLU A 12 30.52 -1.05 -7.34
C GLU A 12 29.04 -0.68 -7.11
N LYS A 13 28.77 0.32 -6.27
CA LYS A 13 27.42 0.87 -6.09
C LYS A 13 26.89 1.51 -7.38
N ASP A 14 27.73 2.23 -8.12
CA ASP A 14 27.35 2.88 -9.38
C ASP A 14 27.07 1.84 -10.47
N LEU A 15 27.85 0.75 -10.52
CA LEU A 15 27.63 -0.37 -11.46
C LEU A 15 26.34 -1.14 -11.15
N ILE A 16 26.05 -1.41 -9.87
CA ILE A 16 24.81 -2.04 -9.44
C ILE A 16 23.61 -1.12 -9.76
N SER A 17 23.75 0.18 -9.54
CA SER A 17 22.75 1.18 -9.90
C SER A 17 22.46 1.21 -11.40
N LYS A 18 23.49 1.21 -12.25
CA LYS A 18 23.37 1.20 -13.72
C LYS A 18 22.75 -0.09 -14.23
N THR A 19 23.15 -1.24 -13.69
CA THR A 19 22.57 -2.54 -14.06
C THR A 19 21.11 -2.62 -13.64
N MET A 20 20.77 -2.17 -12.43
CA MET A 20 19.40 -2.12 -11.96
C MET A 20 18.54 -1.19 -12.84
N HIS A 21 19.07 -0.02 -13.19
CA HIS A 21 18.40 0.93 -14.08
C HIS A 21 18.06 0.30 -15.45
N SER A 22 19.05 -0.39 -16.08
CA SER A 22 18.82 -1.07 -17.35
C SER A 22 17.76 -2.17 -17.27
N VAL A 23 17.73 -2.93 -16.18
CA VAL A 23 16.69 -3.95 -15.93
C VAL A 23 15.33 -3.29 -15.73
N LEU A 24 15.24 -2.23 -14.94
CA LEU A 24 14.00 -1.50 -14.71
C LEU A 24 13.47 -0.90 -16.02
N GLN A 25 14.33 -0.31 -16.82
CA GLN A 25 13.97 0.24 -18.13
C GLN A 25 13.43 -0.85 -19.07
N ALA A 26 14.05 -2.02 -19.11
CA ALA A 26 13.55 -3.15 -19.91
C ALA A 26 12.16 -3.64 -19.45
N LEU A 27 11.89 -3.60 -18.12
CA LEU A 27 10.60 -3.95 -17.53
C LEU A 27 9.56 -2.83 -17.65
N SER A 28 9.97 -1.61 -17.98
CA SER A 28 9.09 -0.45 -18.09
C SER A 28 8.33 -0.41 -19.42
N SER A 29 8.83 -1.08 -20.46
CA SER A 29 8.27 -1.04 -21.81
C SER A 29 6.90 -1.75 -21.89
N GLY A 30 5.97 -1.15 -22.64
CA GLY A 30 4.69 -1.73 -23.04
C GLY A 30 3.48 -1.30 -22.20
N ASN A 31 2.30 -1.52 -22.78
CA ASN A 31 1.01 -1.30 -22.12
C ASN A 31 0.68 -2.44 -21.16
N ILE A 32 -0.31 -2.24 -20.32
CA ILE A 32 -0.81 -3.28 -19.39
C ILE A 32 -1.61 -4.31 -20.19
N GLU A 33 -1.07 -5.50 -20.30
CA GLU A 33 -1.81 -6.67 -20.73
C GLU A 33 -2.24 -7.44 -19.47
N VAL A 34 -3.54 -7.35 -19.12
CA VAL A 34 -4.08 -7.80 -17.83
C VAL A 34 -3.74 -9.28 -17.56
N GLU A 35 -3.97 -10.16 -18.53
CA GLU A 35 -3.75 -11.60 -18.35
C GLU A 35 -2.28 -11.94 -18.13
N SER A 36 -1.38 -11.37 -18.94
CA SER A 36 0.06 -11.56 -18.81
C SER A 36 0.60 -10.99 -17.50
N SER A 37 0.12 -9.82 -17.11
CA SER A 37 0.50 -9.19 -15.84
C SER A 37 0.06 -10.01 -14.64
N ARG A 38 -1.16 -10.57 -14.66
CA ARG A 38 -1.65 -11.47 -13.61
C ARG A 38 -0.88 -12.78 -13.57
N ARG A 39 -0.57 -13.39 -14.74
CA ARG A 39 0.26 -14.60 -14.81
C ARG A 39 1.65 -14.37 -14.21
N LEU A 40 2.26 -13.21 -14.49
CA LEU A 40 3.56 -12.85 -13.91
C LEU A 40 3.47 -12.68 -12.38
N ALA A 41 2.42 -12.02 -11.88
CA ALA A 41 2.16 -11.92 -10.46
C ALA A 41 1.95 -13.30 -9.83
N ASP A 42 1.24 -14.20 -10.48
CA ASP A 42 0.95 -15.55 -10.01
C ASP A 42 2.19 -16.43 -9.83
N LEU A 43 3.31 -16.12 -10.50
CA LEU A 43 4.58 -16.79 -10.22
C LEU A 43 5.04 -16.64 -8.77
N LYS A 44 4.66 -15.57 -8.09
CA LYS A 44 4.91 -15.36 -6.66
C LYS A 44 4.17 -16.36 -5.76
N LYS A 45 3.08 -16.98 -6.26
CA LYS A 45 2.31 -18.02 -5.54
C LYS A 45 3.05 -19.35 -5.48
N LEU A 46 4.05 -19.57 -6.35
CA LEU A 46 4.88 -20.79 -6.40
C LEU A 46 5.89 -20.87 -5.25
N ASP A 47 5.62 -20.18 -4.16
CA ASP A 47 6.48 -20.19 -2.96
C ASP A 47 6.27 -21.47 -2.15
N ALA A 48 7.21 -22.42 -2.29
CA ALA A 48 7.20 -23.66 -1.53
C ALA A 48 7.25 -23.43 0.00
N LEU A 49 7.73 -22.26 0.45
CA LEU A 49 7.80 -21.90 1.87
C LEU A 49 6.50 -21.26 2.39
N ALA A 50 5.53 -20.98 1.53
CA ALA A 50 4.26 -20.37 1.93
C ALA A 50 3.42 -21.25 2.87
N ILE A 51 3.65 -22.56 2.89
CA ILE A 51 3.01 -23.51 3.81
C ILE A 51 3.45 -23.33 5.27
N PHE A 52 4.64 -22.76 5.51
CA PHE A 52 5.15 -22.50 6.85
C PHE A 52 4.79 -21.11 7.38
N LEU A 53 3.98 -20.33 6.65
CA LEU A 53 3.55 -19.02 7.10
C LEU A 53 2.45 -19.17 8.17
N LYS A 54 2.55 -18.39 9.22
CA LYS A 54 1.60 -18.32 10.33
C LYS A 54 0.40 -17.50 9.89
N LYS A 55 -0.60 -18.15 9.29
CA LYS A 55 -1.75 -17.47 8.66
C LYS A 55 -3.05 -18.21 8.89
N LEU A 56 -4.14 -17.45 8.90
CA LEU A 56 -5.51 -17.93 9.01
C LEU A 56 -6.38 -17.20 8.00
N ASP A 57 -7.20 -17.93 7.26
CA ASP A 57 -8.16 -17.34 6.33
C ASP A 57 -9.53 -17.18 7.00
N THR A 58 -10.13 -16.01 6.78
CA THR A 58 -11.49 -15.66 7.22
C THR A 58 -12.20 -14.88 6.12
N LYS A 59 -13.47 -14.53 6.34
CA LYS A 59 -14.27 -13.77 5.39
C LYS A 59 -15.09 -12.72 6.12
N ILE A 60 -15.35 -11.61 5.44
CA ILE A 60 -16.19 -10.51 5.91
C ILE A 60 -17.28 -10.28 4.87
N TYR A 61 -18.54 -10.30 5.31
CA TYR A 61 -19.68 -10.06 4.43
C TYR A 61 -19.90 -8.55 4.25
N ASN A 62 -19.90 -8.06 2.99
CA ASN A 62 -20.09 -6.65 2.66
C ASN A 62 -21.56 -6.27 2.34
N GLY A 63 -22.50 -7.20 2.49
CA GLY A 63 -23.92 -7.05 2.11
C GLY A 63 -24.28 -7.84 0.85
N GLU A 64 -23.32 -8.11 -0.03
CA GLU A 64 -23.52 -8.85 -1.29
C GLU A 64 -22.51 -9.98 -1.47
N TYR A 65 -21.28 -9.80 -0.98
CA TYR A 65 -20.15 -10.68 -1.23
C TYR A 65 -19.38 -10.99 0.06
N GLU A 66 -18.87 -12.20 0.17
CA GLU A 66 -17.94 -12.60 1.22
C GLU A 66 -16.51 -12.21 0.84
N VAL A 67 -16.05 -11.05 1.29
CA VAL A 67 -14.68 -10.55 1.06
C VAL A 67 -13.70 -11.42 1.83
N PRO A 68 -12.78 -12.16 1.18
CA PRO A 68 -11.79 -12.95 1.87
C PRO A 68 -10.76 -12.05 2.57
N VAL A 69 -10.38 -12.43 3.80
CA VAL A 69 -9.35 -11.75 4.58
C VAL A 69 -8.39 -12.78 5.12
N ARG A 70 -7.10 -12.56 4.92
CA ARG A 70 -6.04 -13.42 5.47
C ARG A 70 -5.32 -12.72 6.61
N LEU A 71 -5.29 -13.38 7.77
CA LEU A 71 -4.56 -12.94 8.95
C LEU A 71 -3.17 -13.56 8.95
N TYR A 72 -2.15 -12.73 9.18
CA TYR A 72 -0.78 -13.18 9.40
C TYR A 72 -0.37 -12.80 10.81
N PHE A 73 0.26 -13.74 11.51
CA PHE A 73 0.63 -13.59 12.91
C PHE A 73 2.14 -13.39 13.07
N PRO A 74 2.58 -12.54 14.01
CA PRO A 74 4.00 -12.28 14.22
C PRO A 74 4.75 -13.52 14.75
N THR A 75 4.10 -14.33 15.59
CA THR A 75 4.65 -15.56 16.15
C THR A 75 3.66 -16.73 16.02
N GLU A 76 4.13 -17.95 16.24
CA GLU A 76 3.28 -19.14 16.22
C GLU A 76 2.34 -19.16 17.44
N GLU A 77 2.85 -18.73 18.60
CA GLU A 77 2.06 -18.58 19.81
C GLU A 77 0.88 -17.63 19.58
N ALA A 78 1.10 -16.48 18.94
CA ALA A 78 0.05 -15.52 18.62
C ALA A 78 -1.06 -16.11 17.72
N MET A 79 -0.70 -17.01 16.82
CA MET A 79 -1.67 -17.69 15.94
C MET A 79 -2.57 -18.66 16.73
N HIS A 80 -2.05 -19.32 17.75
CA HIS A 80 -2.78 -20.31 18.55
C HIS A 80 -3.55 -19.72 19.74
N LEU A 81 -3.39 -18.42 20.01
CA LEU A 81 -4.19 -17.75 21.03
C LEU A 81 -5.67 -17.71 20.65
N GLU A 82 -6.53 -17.84 21.67
CA GLU A 82 -7.95 -17.57 21.51
C GLU A 82 -8.19 -16.07 21.20
N PRO A 83 -9.26 -15.69 20.52
CA PRO A 83 -9.53 -14.28 20.18
C PRO A 83 -9.42 -13.32 21.36
N ASP A 84 -9.93 -13.70 22.52
CA ASP A 84 -9.86 -12.88 23.76
C ASP A 84 -8.42 -12.60 24.23
N GLN A 85 -7.51 -13.52 23.96
CA GLN A 85 -6.11 -13.41 24.33
C GLN A 85 -5.28 -12.57 23.36
N ARG A 86 -5.87 -12.18 22.20
CA ARG A 86 -5.22 -11.35 21.18
C ARG A 86 -5.40 -9.86 21.40
N SER A 87 -6.14 -9.45 22.41
CA SER A 87 -6.49 -8.05 22.68
C SER A 87 -5.29 -7.10 22.90
N HIS A 88 -4.10 -7.63 23.15
CA HIS A 88 -2.87 -6.85 23.32
C HIS A 88 -2.11 -6.61 22.00
N PHE A 89 -2.48 -7.28 20.89
CA PHE A 89 -1.86 -7.03 19.60
C PHE A 89 -2.48 -5.82 18.90
N SER A 90 -1.63 -5.07 18.20
CA SER A 90 -2.10 -4.12 17.20
C SER A 90 -2.37 -4.85 15.88
N VAL A 91 -3.24 -4.27 15.04
CA VAL A 91 -3.60 -4.81 13.72
C VAL A 91 -3.20 -3.82 12.64
N LEU A 92 -2.55 -4.31 11.60
CA LEU A 92 -2.40 -3.64 10.31
C LEU A 92 -3.44 -4.19 9.35
N LEU A 93 -4.49 -3.43 9.07
CA LEU A 93 -5.43 -3.73 8.00
C LEU A 93 -4.79 -3.31 6.68
N PHE A 94 -4.40 -4.28 5.87
CA PHE A 94 -3.55 -4.07 4.71
C PHE A 94 -4.30 -4.28 3.40
N PHE A 95 -4.19 -3.30 2.50
CA PHE A 95 -4.66 -3.35 1.13
C PHE A 95 -3.46 -3.39 0.18
N HIS A 96 -3.36 -4.45 -0.63
CA HIS A 96 -2.21 -4.65 -1.51
C HIS A 96 -2.23 -3.73 -2.73
N GLY A 97 -1.04 -3.49 -3.32
CA GLY A 97 -0.89 -2.78 -4.57
C GLY A 97 -1.30 -3.61 -5.80
N GLY A 98 -0.94 -3.12 -6.98
CA GLY A 98 -1.21 -3.82 -8.25
C GLY A 98 -2.20 -3.10 -9.16
N GLY A 99 -2.33 -1.77 -9.03
CA GLY A 99 -3.13 -0.92 -9.92
C GLY A 99 -4.62 -1.29 -9.94
N TRP A 100 -5.17 -1.84 -8.85
CA TRP A 100 -6.54 -2.36 -8.72
C TRP A 100 -6.87 -3.53 -9.68
N VAL A 101 -5.90 -4.02 -10.46
CA VAL A 101 -6.07 -4.95 -11.59
C VAL A 101 -5.32 -6.25 -11.38
N THR A 102 -4.17 -6.19 -10.72
CA THR A 102 -3.27 -7.33 -10.54
C THR A 102 -3.01 -7.59 -9.06
N GLU A 103 -2.19 -8.62 -8.78
CA GLU A 103 -1.84 -9.07 -7.44
C GLU A 103 -3.02 -9.69 -6.67
N SER A 104 -2.75 -10.13 -5.46
CA SER A 104 -3.72 -10.80 -4.58
C SER A 104 -3.12 -10.97 -3.18
N VAL A 105 -3.92 -11.33 -2.20
CA VAL A 105 -3.42 -11.75 -0.88
C VAL A 105 -2.39 -12.87 -1.00
N ALA A 106 -2.58 -13.81 -1.95
CA ALA A 106 -1.64 -14.92 -2.13
C ALA A 106 -0.28 -14.48 -2.69
N THR A 107 -0.23 -13.50 -3.60
CA THR A 107 1.02 -12.96 -4.14
C THR A 107 1.78 -12.11 -3.11
N TYR A 108 1.06 -11.52 -2.16
CA TYR A 108 1.61 -10.73 -1.05
C TYR A 108 1.89 -11.55 0.22
N ASN A 109 1.75 -12.88 0.19
CA ASN A 109 1.99 -13.74 1.36
C ASN A 109 3.28 -13.42 2.11
N ARG A 110 4.41 -13.31 1.37
CA ARG A 110 5.73 -13.03 1.97
C ARG A 110 5.81 -11.61 2.54
N VAL A 111 5.23 -10.65 1.86
CA VAL A 111 5.22 -9.24 2.30
C VAL A 111 4.47 -9.13 3.62
N CYS A 112 3.24 -9.64 3.67
CA CYS A 112 2.39 -9.58 4.85
C CYS A 112 2.95 -10.37 6.04
N ALA A 113 3.49 -11.58 5.80
CA ALA A 113 4.10 -12.37 6.85
C ALA A 113 5.36 -11.71 7.43
N ARG A 114 6.20 -11.08 6.58
CA ARG A 114 7.36 -10.31 7.03
C ARG A 114 6.96 -9.02 7.73
N MET A 115 5.90 -8.37 7.28
CA MET A 115 5.33 -7.20 7.95
C MET A 115 4.88 -7.58 9.37
N ALA A 116 4.13 -8.67 9.55
CA ALA A 116 3.73 -9.15 10.87
C ALA A 116 4.94 -9.39 11.78
N GLN A 117 5.98 -10.06 11.28
CA GLN A 117 7.21 -10.32 12.04
C GLN A 117 7.99 -9.04 12.38
N ALA A 118 8.08 -8.10 11.44
CA ALA A 118 8.89 -6.87 11.61
C ALA A 118 8.23 -5.85 12.53
N THR A 119 6.90 -5.84 12.58
CA THR A 119 6.12 -4.87 13.38
C THR A 119 5.61 -5.44 14.71
N GLY A 120 5.56 -6.77 14.83
CA GLY A 120 4.91 -7.44 15.97
C GLY A 120 3.37 -7.36 15.92
N CYS A 121 2.79 -6.82 14.85
CA CYS A 121 1.35 -6.68 14.66
C CYS A 121 0.74 -7.92 13.99
N ILE A 122 -0.55 -8.13 14.17
CA ILE A 122 -1.33 -9.00 13.28
C ILE A 122 -1.58 -8.22 11.99
N VAL A 123 -1.31 -8.83 10.82
CA VAL A 123 -1.63 -8.22 9.53
C VAL A 123 -2.90 -8.87 8.97
N ALA A 124 -3.94 -8.08 8.74
CA ALA A 124 -5.19 -8.51 8.10
C ALA A 124 -5.18 -8.01 6.64
N SER A 125 -4.86 -8.90 5.70
CA SER A 125 -4.78 -8.57 4.27
C SER A 125 -6.10 -8.89 3.57
N VAL A 126 -6.66 -7.92 2.85
CA VAL A 126 -7.97 -7.99 2.21
C VAL A 126 -7.81 -8.41 0.75
N GLU A 127 -8.52 -9.47 0.34
CA GLU A 127 -8.65 -9.90 -1.06
C GLU A 127 -9.81 -9.14 -1.70
N TYR A 128 -9.61 -7.89 -2.04
CA TYR A 128 -10.62 -7.09 -2.71
C TYR A 128 -10.76 -7.48 -4.19
N ARG A 129 -11.96 -7.34 -4.75
CA ARG A 129 -12.26 -7.67 -6.14
C ARG A 129 -11.55 -6.72 -7.10
N LEU A 130 -10.98 -7.27 -8.16
CA LEU A 130 -10.12 -6.56 -9.11
C LEU A 130 -10.85 -6.11 -10.37
N ALA A 131 -10.44 -4.98 -10.91
CA ALA A 131 -10.78 -4.53 -12.24
C ALA A 131 -10.01 -5.35 -13.31
N PRO A 132 -10.48 -5.41 -14.56
CA PRO A 132 -11.66 -4.76 -15.11
C PRO A 132 -12.98 -5.48 -14.83
N GLU A 133 -12.96 -6.68 -14.23
CA GLU A 133 -14.18 -7.45 -13.94
C GLU A 133 -15.05 -6.73 -12.91
N TYR A 134 -14.42 -6.09 -11.94
CA TYR A 134 -15.06 -5.34 -10.87
C TYR A 134 -14.45 -3.93 -10.80
N ARG A 135 -15.07 -3.03 -11.55
CA ARG A 135 -14.62 -1.64 -11.66
C ARG A 135 -14.95 -0.83 -10.40
N PHE A 136 -14.47 0.40 -10.34
CA PHE A 136 -14.81 1.36 -9.29
C PHE A 136 -16.35 1.47 -9.13
N PRO A 137 -16.87 1.48 -7.90
CA PRO A 137 -16.16 1.52 -6.61
C PRO A 137 -15.95 0.16 -5.93
N THR A 138 -16.08 -0.99 -6.62
CA THR A 138 -16.14 -2.32 -5.99
C THR A 138 -14.97 -2.61 -5.04
N ALA A 139 -13.73 -2.37 -5.47
CA ALA A 139 -12.55 -2.58 -4.61
C ALA A 139 -12.57 -1.72 -3.34
N LEU A 140 -13.02 -0.48 -3.47
CA LEU A 140 -13.21 0.42 -2.33
C LEU A 140 -14.29 -0.11 -1.37
N ASP A 141 -15.42 -0.59 -1.90
CA ASP A 141 -16.53 -1.08 -1.07
C ASP A 141 -16.14 -2.35 -0.31
N ASP A 142 -15.37 -3.24 -0.94
CA ASP A 142 -14.83 -4.43 -0.28
C ASP A 142 -13.85 -4.04 0.86
N CYS A 143 -12.93 -3.12 0.60
CA CYS A 143 -11.98 -2.62 1.60
C CYS A 143 -12.68 -1.88 2.73
N TYR A 144 -13.67 -1.05 2.39
CA TYR A 144 -14.48 -0.31 3.37
C TYR A 144 -15.27 -1.25 4.28
N ALA A 145 -15.91 -2.26 3.71
CA ALA A 145 -16.65 -3.26 4.49
C ALA A 145 -15.71 -4.04 5.43
N ALA A 146 -14.53 -4.41 4.95
CA ALA A 146 -13.52 -5.07 5.77
C ALA A 146 -13.05 -4.18 6.94
N ALA A 147 -12.80 -2.89 6.67
CA ALA A 147 -12.46 -1.92 7.71
C ALA A 147 -13.62 -1.77 8.70
N LYS A 148 -14.83 -1.45 8.23
CA LYS A 148 -16.01 -1.28 9.08
C LYS A 148 -16.25 -2.49 9.99
N ALA A 149 -16.14 -3.70 9.46
CA ALA A 149 -16.32 -4.92 10.24
C ALA A 149 -15.27 -5.06 11.35
N LEU A 150 -14.00 -4.75 11.10
CA LEU A 150 -12.96 -4.81 12.12
C LEU A 150 -13.13 -3.74 13.22
N TYR A 151 -13.60 -2.54 12.84
CA TYR A 151 -13.82 -1.44 13.79
C TYR A 151 -15.10 -1.61 14.62
N THR A 152 -16.14 -2.25 14.08
CA THR A 152 -17.46 -2.35 14.72
C THR A 152 -17.79 -3.73 15.26
N ASN A 153 -17.20 -4.80 14.71
CA ASN A 153 -17.44 -6.18 15.12
C ASN A 153 -16.23 -6.79 15.80
N HIS A 154 -16.16 -6.64 17.11
CA HIS A 154 -15.07 -7.17 17.93
C HIS A 154 -14.97 -8.71 17.97
N SER A 155 -15.92 -9.45 17.36
CA SER A 155 -15.91 -10.92 17.39
C SER A 155 -14.79 -11.54 16.55
N ILE A 156 -14.27 -10.83 15.51
CA ILE A 156 -13.27 -11.38 14.58
C ILE A 156 -11.89 -11.51 15.25
N LEU A 157 -11.42 -10.44 15.91
CA LEU A 157 -10.10 -10.39 16.55
C LEU A 157 -10.14 -9.94 18.00
N LYS A 158 -11.29 -9.43 18.49
CA LYS A 158 -11.50 -8.85 19.82
C LYS A 158 -10.45 -7.79 20.21
N ILE A 159 -10.06 -6.98 19.23
CA ILE A 159 -9.07 -5.92 19.33
C ILE A 159 -9.79 -4.58 19.47
N HIS A 160 -9.21 -3.68 20.28
CA HIS A 160 -9.75 -2.34 20.42
C HIS A 160 -9.56 -1.53 19.13
N PRO A 161 -10.54 -0.73 18.68
CA PRO A 161 -10.43 0.08 17.44
C PRO A 161 -9.16 0.93 17.37
N ASP A 162 -8.69 1.51 18.48
CA ASP A 162 -7.48 2.34 18.54
C ASP A 162 -6.18 1.57 18.24
N GLN A 163 -6.22 0.23 18.26
CA GLN A 163 -5.09 -0.63 17.91
C GLN A 163 -5.05 -0.98 16.42
N ILE A 164 -6.06 -0.53 15.63
CA ILE A 164 -6.13 -0.80 14.19
C ILE A 164 -5.51 0.37 13.44
N THR A 165 -4.57 0.05 12.55
CA THR A 165 -3.99 0.99 11.58
C THR A 165 -4.33 0.49 10.18
N ILE A 166 -4.91 1.35 9.33
CA ILE A 166 -5.18 1.01 7.94
C ILE A 166 -3.93 1.34 7.13
N MET A 167 -3.52 0.42 6.25
CA MET A 167 -2.27 0.54 5.51
C MET A 167 -2.40 -0.04 4.12
N GLY A 168 -1.69 0.55 3.15
CA GLY A 168 -1.61 -0.01 1.81
C GLY A 168 -0.48 0.59 0.99
N ASP A 169 -0.14 -0.09 -0.09
CA ASP A 169 0.89 0.33 -1.04
C ASP A 169 0.29 0.59 -2.43
N SER A 170 0.74 1.64 -3.13
CA SER A 170 0.31 1.98 -4.49
C SER A 170 -1.23 2.14 -4.58
N ALA A 171 -1.91 1.34 -5.40
CA ALA A 171 -3.39 1.26 -5.44
C ALA A 171 -4.00 0.92 -4.08
N GLY A 172 -3.34 0.09 -3.25
CA GLY A 172 -3.75 -0.16 -1.87
C GLY A 172 -3.58 1.06 -0.97
N GLY A 173 -2.58 1.91 -1.24
CA GLY A 173 -2.44 3.22 -0.60
C GLY A 173 -3.58 4.18 -0.97
N ASN A 174 -4.02 4.17 -2.23
CA ASN A 174 -5.22 4.86 -2.66
C ASN A 174 -6.46 4.38 -1.88
N LEU A 175 -6.68 3.05 -1.85
CA LEU A 175 -7.82 2.46 -1.13
C LEU A 175 -7.79 2.80 0.37
N THR A 176 -6.60 2.87 0.97
CA THR A 176 -6.41 3.29 2.37
C THR A 176 -6.88 4.74 2.57
N ALA A 177 -6.42 5.67 1.75
CA ALA A 177 -6.82 7.06 1.83
C ALA A 177 -8.33 7.23 1.57
N ALA A 178 -8.88 6.56 0.55
CA ALA A 178 -10.29 6.60 0.20
C ALA A 178 -11.20 6.00 1.29
N VAL A 179 -10.79 4.90 1.93
CA VAL A 179 -11.51 4.30 3.07
C VAL A 179 -11.54 5.26 4.25
N CYS A 180 -10.43 5.94 4.55
CA CYS A 180 -10.37 6.91 5.65
C CYS A 180 -11.23 8.16 5.36
N LEU A 181 -11.22 8.67 4.12
CA LEU A 181 -12.12 9.75 3.69
C LEU A 181 -13.59 9.34 3.85
N LYS A 182 -13.97 8.17 3.29
CA LYS A 182 -15.34 7.66 3.35
C LYS A 182 -15.79 7.41 4.79
N ALA A 183 -14.92 6.90 5.66
CA ALA A 183 -15.22 6.69 7.07
C ALA A 183 -15.50 8.01 7.81
N ARG A 184 -14.72 9.05 7.56
CA ARG A 184 -14.95 10.39 8.08
C ARG A 184 -16.30 10.94 7.61
N ASP A 185 -16.58 10.86 6.31
CA ASP A 185 -17.76 11.45 5.67
C ASP A 185 -19.06 10.75 6.11
N THR A 186 -19.01 9.44 6.33
CA THR A 186 -20.18 8.66 6.78
C THR A 186 -20.34 8.61 8.30
N GLY A 187 -19.24 8.78 9.06
CA GLY A 187 -19.23 8.62 10.51
C GLY A 187 -19.41 7.17 11.00
N ASP A 188 -19.28 6.19 10.13
CA ASP A 188 -19.51 4.77 10.45
C ASP A 188 -18.47 4.22 11.45
N PHE A 189 -17.21 4.67 11.35
CA PHE A 189 -16.11 4.37 12.25
C PHE A 189 -15.01 5.42 12.12
N THR A 190 -14.11 5.48 13.11
CA THR A 190 -13.07 6.52 13.17
C THR A 190 -11.68 5.90 13.22
N PRO A 191 -11.00 5.75 12.07
CA PRO A 191 -9.60 5.33 12.05
C PRO A 191 -8.71 6.33 12.80
N LYS A 192 -7.78 5.83 13.61
CA LYS A 192 -6.82 6.68 14.34
C LYS A 192 -5.51 6.87 13.58
N ARG A 193 -5.12 5.90 12.78
CA ARG A 193 -3.86 5.89 12.05
C ARG A 193 -4.04 5.31 10.66
N GLN A 194 -3.34 5.89 9.68
CA GLN A 194 -3.17 5.34 8.35
C GLN A 194 -1.71 5.40 7.89
N ILE A 195 -1.30 4.44 7.07
CA ILE A 195 0.04 4.38 6.47
C ILE A 195 -0.11 4.21 4.96
N LEU A 196 0.43 5.15 4.21
CA LEU A 196 0.36 5.20 2.76
C LEU A 196 1.76 5.01 2.18
N ILE A 197 1.98 3.93 1.43
CA ILE A 197 3.27 3.64 0.80
C ILE A 197 3.14 3.93 -0.69
N TYR A 198 3.90 4.91 -1.19
CA TYR A 198 3.88 5.43 -2.57
C TYR A 198 2.46 5.43 -3.18
N PRO A 199 1.47 6.06 -2.53
CA PRO A 199 0.07 5.92 -2.88
C PRO A 199 -0.27 6.58 -4.22
N ALA A 200 -1.19 5.99 -5.00
CA ALA A 200 -1.79 6.60 -6.19
C ALA A 200 -2.99 7.48 -5.77
N LEU A 201 -2.88 8.79 -5.83
CA LEU A 201 -3.86 9.71 -5.22
C LEU A 201 -4.49 10.67 -6.21
N TYR A 202 -4.00 10.73 -7.45
CA TYR A 202 -4.44 11.67 -8.46
C TYR A 202 -5.08 10.97 -9.67
N ASN A 203 -5.69 11.74 -10.57
CA ASN A 203 -6.54 11.24 -11.64
C ASN A 203 -5.97 11.41 -13.06
N CYS A 204 -4.73 11.92 -13.20
CA CYS A 204 -4.12 12.24 -14.49
C CYS A 204 -2.60 12.05 -14.46
N TYR A 205 -2.09 11.21 -15.36
CA TYR A 205 -0.65 10.92 -15.51
C TYR A 205 -0.14 11.22 -16.93
N THR A 206 -0.78 12.17 -17.60
CA THR A 206 -0.36 12.68 -18.92
C THR A 206 0.51 13.93 -18.76
N GLU A 207 0.90 14.53 -19.88
CA GLU A 207 1.59 15.83 -19.90
C GLU A 207 0.81 16.97 -19.21
N GLN A 208 -0.49 16.77 -18.98
CA GLN A 208 -1.35 17.71 -18.28
C GLN A 208 -1.28 17.60 -16.75
N SER A 209 -0.59 16.59 -16.23
CA SER A 209 -0.41 16.44 -14.78
C SER A 209 0.35 17.64 -14.19
N PRO A 210 -0.11 18.19 -13.04
CA PRO A 210 0.58 19.28 -12.37
C PRO A 210 1.86 18.82 -11.63
N TYR A 211 2.13 17.52 -11.59
CA TYR A 211 3.21 16.93 -10.79
C TYR A 211 4.45 16.66 -11.65
N PRO A 212 5.59 17.36 -11.39
CA PRO A 212 6.84 17.16 -12.12
C PRO A 212 7.34 15.72 -12.14
N SER A 213 7.15 14.97 -11.04
CA SER A 213 7.57 13.56 -10.96
C SER A 213 6.95 12.66 -12.04
N VAL A 214 5.77 13.02 -12.55
CA VAL A 214 5.12 12.31 -13.66
C VAL A 214 5.99 12.37 -14.92
N GLN A 215 6.60 13.52 -15.20
CA GLN A 215 7.49 13.69 -16.35
C GLN A 215 8.90 13.16 -16.07
N GLU A 216 9.41 13.41 -14.86
CA GLU A 216 10.77 13.03 -14.46
C GLU A 216 10.96 11.52 -14.41
N ASN A 217 9.96 10.78 -13.88
CA ASN A 217 10.09 9.36 -13.57
C ASN A 217 9.10 8.46 -14.35
N GLY A 218 8.35 9.04 -15.29
CA GLY A 218 7.22 8.36 -15.94
C GLY A 218 7.59 7.37 -17.06
N THR A 219 8.88 7.17 -17.36
CA THR A 219 9.31 6.36 -18.53
C THR A 219 10.27 5.22 -18.19
N GLU A 220 11.07 5.32 -17.12
CA GLU A 220 12.26 4.47 -16.96
C GLU A 220 12.23 3.54 -15.73
N TYR A 221 11.32 3.75 -14.77
CA TYR A 221 11.35 3.08 -13.47
C TYR A 221 10.10 2.23 -13.24
N LEU A 222 10.06 1.01 -13.79
CA LEU A 222 9.04 -0.03 -13.61
C LEU A 222 7.59 0.43 -13.82
N LEU A 223 7.13 1.45 -13.08
CA LEU A 223 5.86 2.12 -13.27
C LEU A 223 6.03 3.30 -14.21
N THR A 224 5.27 3.30 -15.31
CA THR A 224 5.28 4.39 -16.28
C THR A 224 3.94 5.13 -16.29
N THR A 225 3.94 6.36 -16.83
CA THR A 225 2.72 7.14 -17.03
C THR A 225 1.72 6.42 -17.93
N VAL A 226 2.19 5.72 -18.95
CA VAL A 226 1.35 4.89 -19.84
C VAL A 226 0.65 3.79 -19.04
N LYS A 227 1.39 3.07 -18.21
CA LYS A 227 0.81 2.04 -17.33
C LYS A 227 -0.19 2.62 -16.33
N MET A 228 0.10 3.80 -15.77
CA MET A 228 -0.83 4.45 -14.85
C MET A 228 -2.14 4.83 -15.55
N GLU A 229 -2.08 5.41 -16.74
CA GLU A 229 -3.29 5.72 -17.52
C GLU A 229 -4.08 4.46 -17.91
N ASP A 230 -3.39 3.37 -18.22
CA ASP A 230 -4.04 2.08 -18.51
C ASP A 230 -4.74 1.54 -17.24
N TYR A 231 -4.09 1.60 -16.07
CA TYR A 231 -4.71 1.19 -14.81
C TYR A 231 -5.96 2.03 -14.50
N LEU A 232 -5.90 3.36 -14.66
CA LEU A 232 -7.07 4.21 -14.45
C LEU A 232 -8.23 3.83 -15.38
N LYS A 233 -7.97 3.60 -16.68
CA LYS A 233 -8.98 3.17 -17.67
C LYS A 233 -9.59 1.82 -17.34
N LEU A 234 -8.81 0.90 -16.79
CA LEU A 234 -9.31 -0.41 -16.38
C LEU A 234 -10.15 -0.31 -15.10
N TYR A 235 -9.76 0.58 -14.17
CA TYR A 235 -10.42 0.74 -12.88
C TYR A 235 -11.70 1.56 -12.95
N GLU A 236 -11.75 2.65 -13.74
CA GLU A 236 -12.94 3.50 -13.87
C GLU A 236 -14.13 2.76 -14.50
N SER A 237 -15.33 2.95 -13.98
CA SER A 237 -16.59 2.50 -14.61
C SER A 237 -17.05 3.47 -15.67
N CYS A 238 -16.82 4.76 -15.44
CA CYS A 238 -17.08 5.84 -16.38
C CYS A 238 -16.06 6.97 -16.16
N PRO A 239 -15.86 7.88 -17.16
CA PRO A 239 -14.88 8.96 -17.05
C PRO A 239 -15.10 9.91 -15.88
N GLN A 240 -16.35 10.06 -15.41
CA GLN A 240 -16.71 10.90 -14.27
C GLN A 240 -16.14 10.39 -12.95
N ASP A 241 -15.86 9.09 -12.84
CA ASP A 241 -15.27 8.50 -11.64
C ASP A 241 -13.93 9.14 -11.29
N ARG A 242 -13.16 9.58 -12.31
CA ARG A 242 -11.87 10.27 -12.09
C ARG A 242 -12.00 11.58 -11.34
N GLN A 243 -13.21 12.17 -11.24
CA GLN A 243 -13.48 13.37 -10.46
C GLN A 243 -14.01 13.07 -9.05
N ASN A 244 -14.20 11.79 -8.72
CA ASN A 244 -14.68 11.38 -7.42
C ASN A 244 -13.51 11.36 -6.41
N PRO A 245 -13.62 12.02 -5.24
CA PRO A 245 -12.56 12.03 -4.22
C PRO A 245 -12.26 10.65 -3.62
N TYR A 246 -13.16 9.68 -3.76
CA TYR A 246 -12.86 8.30 -3.37
C TYR A 246 -12.13 7.51 -4.45
N PHE A 247 -12.12 7.97 -5.69
CA PHE A 247 -11.26 7.46 -6.76
C PHE A 247 -9.88 8.12 -6.70
N ALA A 248 -9.85 9.44 -6.56
CA ALA A 248 -8.66 10.27 -6.51
C ALA A 248 -8.66 11.16 -5.24
N PRO A 249 -8.13 10.66 -4.11
CA PRO A 249 -8.20 11.34 -2.81
C PRO A 249 -7.67 12.78 -2.78
N LEU A 250 -6.76 13.15 -3.65
CA LEU A 250 -6.29 14.54 -3.79
C LEU A 250 -7.34 15.54 -4.27
N LEU A 251 -8.46 15.07 -4.81
CA LEU A 251 -9.59 15.91 -5.25
C LEU A 251 -10.59 16.20 -4.14
N ALA A 252 -10.37 15.71 -2.91
CA ALA A 252 -11.22 16.04 -1.78
C ALA A 252 -11.18 17.56 -1.53
N GLU A 253 -12.34 18.14 -1.22
CA GLU A 253 -12.46 19.56 -0.88
C GLU A 253 -12.08 19.82 0.58
N ASP A 254 -12.28 18.84 1.45
CA ASP A 254 -11.97 18.92 2.87
C ASP A 254 -11.03 17.76 3.28
N PHE A 255 -9.90 18.11 3.88
CA PHE A 255 -8.91 17.20 4.42
C PHE A 255 -8.89 17.18 5.95
N SER A 256 -9.81 17.84 6.63
CA SER A 256 -9.86 17.90 8.09
C SER A 256 -10.31 16.56 8.69
N HIS A 257 -9.97 16.35 9.96
CA HIS A 257 -10.41 15.20 10.75
C HIS A 257 -10.06 13.82 10.17
N LEU A 258 -8.96 13.76 9.40
CA LEU A 258 -8.40 12.51 8.91
C LEU A 258 -7.42 11.91 9.94
N PRO A 259 -7.14 10.61 9.88
CA PRO A 259 -6.25 9.93 10.85
C PRO A 259 -4.85 10.51 10.87
N LYS A 260 -4.11 10.32 12.00
CA LYS A 260 -2.66 10.47 12.00
C LYS A 260 -2.08 9.64 10.85
N THR A 261 -1.24 10.26 10.01
CA THR A 261 -0.82 9.70 8.72
C THR A 261 0.68 9.59 8.60
N LEU A 262 1.18 8.40 8.24
CA LEU A 262 2.52 8.21 7.72
C LEU A 262 2.45 8.05 6.20
N ILE A 263 3.22 8.84 5.47
CA ILE A 263 3.38 8.72 4.01
C ILE A 263 4.84 8.41 3.70
N LEU A 264 5.07 7.33 2.95
CA LEU A 264 6.37 6.97 2.40
C LEU A 264 6.30 7.14 0.88
N THR A 265 7.11 8.02 0.30
CA THR A 265 7.22 8.17 -1.16
C THR A 265 8.53 7.57 -1.66
N ALA A 266 8.61 7.20 -2.92
CA ALA A 266 9.83 6.73 -3.55
C ALA A 266 10.42 7.86 -4.43
N GLN A 267 11.74 8.06 -4.39
CA GLN A 267 12.36 9.15 -5.13
C GLN A 267 12.16 9.01 -6.64
N LEU A 268 12.32 7.80 -7.17
CA LEU A 268 12.26 7.48 -8.60
C LEU A 268 10.89 6.92 -8.98
N ASP A 269 9.83 7.71 -8.71
CA ASP A 269 8.44 7.29 -8.84
C ASP A 269 7.60 8.42 -9.46
N PRO A 270 6.81 8.17 -10.51
CA PRO A 270 5.89 9.17 -11.04
C PRO A 270 4.85 9.64 -10.00
N LEU A 271 4.53 8.83 -8.97
CA LEU A 271 3.56 9.14 -7.92
C LEU A 271 4.17 9.93 -6.74
N ARG A 272 5.48 10.25 -6.79
CA ARG A 272 6.20 10.93 -5.69
C ARG A 272 5.52 12.22 -5.25
N ASP A 273 5.34 13.13 -6.20
CA ASP A 273 4.92 14.50 -5.89
C ASP A 273 3.45 14.58 -5.44
N GLU A 274 2.57 13.72 -5.94
CA GLU A 274 1.18 13.65 -5.49
C GLU A 274 1.06 13.12 -4.06
N GLY A 275 1.90 12.15 -3.68
CA GLY A 275 1.99 11.68 -2.29
C GLY A 275 2.46 12.78 -1.34
N GLU A 276 3.43 13.58 -1.76
CA GLU A 276 3.95 14.72 -0.98
C GLU A 276 2.97 15.90 -0.92
N ASP A 277 2.21 16.14 -2.01
CA ASP A 277 1.14 17.15 -2.01
C ASP A 277 -0.01 16.75 -1.07
N TYR A 278 -0.38 15.48 -1.06
CA TYR A 278 -1.38 14.95 -0.13
C TYR A 278 -0.96 15.17 1.34
N ALA A 279 0.32 14.91 1.66
CA ALA A 279 0.87 15.20 2.98
C ALA A 279 0.71 16.68 3.35
N LYS A 280 1.05 17.59 2.45
CA LYS A 280 0.91 19.04 2.67
C LYS A 280 -0.54 19.46 2.89
N LYS A 281 -1.48 18.92 2.11
CA LYS A 281 -2.93 19.20 2.26
C LYS A 281 -3.46 18.71 3.59
N LEU A 282 -3.07 17.50 4.02
CA LEU A 282 -3.41 16.97 5.32
C LEU A 282 -2.88 17.84 6.46
N GLN A 283 -1.60 18.25 6.40
CA GLN A 283 -0.98 19.13 7.40
C GLN A 283 -1.65 20.49 7.45
N ALA A 284 -1.94 21.09 6.29
CA ALA A 284 -2.62 22.38 6.20
C ALA A 284 -4.05 22.34 6.80
N ALA A 285 -4.69 21.17 6.77
CA ALA A 285 -6.00 20.94 7.39
C ALA A 285 -5.92 20.57 8.89
N GLY A 286 -4.71 20.59 9.50
CA GLY A 286 -4.48 20.38 10.94
C GLY A 286 -4.33 18.92 11.36
N ASN A 287 -4.13 17.99 10.43
CA ASN A 287 -3.86 16.60 10.79
C ASN A 287 -2.38 16.38 11.14
N ASP A 288 -2.11 15.36 11.97
CA ASP A 288 -0.75 14.90 12.30
C ASP A 288 -0.22 14.03 11.16
N VAL A 289 0.88 14.46 10.52
CA VAL A 289 1.44 13.81 9.31
C VAL A 289 2.95 13.69 9.40
N GLU A 290 3.43 12.46 9.20
CA GLU A 290 4.84 12.15 9.00
C GLU A 290 5.06 11.80 7.52
N LEU A 291 5.97 12.49 6.83
CA LEU A 291 6.32 12.26 5.44
C LEU A 291 7.81 11.91 5.32
N HIS A 292 8.11 10.78 4.67
CA HIS A 292 9.49 10.38 4.35
C HIS A 292 9.61 9.99 2.89
N ARG A 293 10.57 10.58 2.19
CA ARG A 293 10.99 10.14 0.86
C ARG A 293 12.08 9.11 1.00
N ILE A 294 11.89 7.93 0.41
CA ILE A 294 12.90 6.87 0.36
C ILE A 294 13.81 7.16 -0.83
N GLU A 295 15.03 7.54 -0.54
CA GLU A 295 16.02 7.92 -1.54
C GLU A 295 16.45 6.73 -2.41
N ASN A 296 16.62 6.96 -3.72
CA ASN A 296 16.96 5.95 -4.72
C ASN A 296 15.96 4.78 -4.84
N ALA A 297 14.81 4.85 -4.19
CA ALA A 297 13.75 3.86 -4.33
C ALA A 297 12.91 4.17 -5.57
N PHE A 298 12.40 3.11 -6.22
CA PHE A 298 11.46 3.18 -7.32
C PHE A 298 10.09 2.62 -6.89
N HIS A 299 9.06 2.89 -7.69
CA HIS A 299 7.71 2.39 -7.40
C HIS A 299 7.67 0.87 -7.23
N GLY A 300 6.93 0.38 -6.22
CA GLY A 300 6.78 -1.06 -5.97
C GLY A 300 7.93 -1.68 -5.16
N PHE A 301 8.92 -0.91 -4.70
CA PHE A 301 10.06 -1.43 -3.95
C PHE A 301 9.65 -2.21 -2.69
N PHE A 302 8.56 -1.84 -2.04
CA PHE A 302 8.10 -2.47 -0.80
C PHE A 302 7.76 -3.95 -0.97
N ALA A 303 7.27 -4.34 -2.16
CA ALA A 303 6.96 -5.72 -2.52
C ALA A 303 8.21 -6.60 -2.75
N LEU A 304 9.43 -6.02 -2.84
CA LEU A 304 10.68 -6.76 -3.07
C LEU A 304 11.19 -7.52 -1.83
N GLY A 305 10.63 -7.21 -0.67
CA GLY A 305 10.91 -7.92 0.57
C GLY A 305 12.08 -7.36 1.38
N ILE A 306 12.17 -7.78 2.64
CA ILE A 306 12.99 -7.18 3.71
C ILE A 306 14.51 -7.23 3.49
N ARG A 307 15.00 -7.97 2.50
CA ARG A 307 16.43 -7.95 2.16
C ARG A 307 16.86 -6.66 1.47
N PHE A 308 15.93 -5.95 0.84
CA PHE A 308 16.19 -4.66 0.24
C PHE A 308 16.33 -3.57 1.30
N LEU A 309 17.32 -2.71 1.13
CA LEU A 309 17.62 -1.62 2.08
C LEU A 309 16.40 -0.71 2.27
N HIS A 310 15.76 -0.30 1.18
CA HIS A 310 14.60 0.59 1.17
C HIS A 310 13.41 0.01 1.96
N VAL A 311 13.20 -1.32 1.90
CA VAL A 311 12.15 -1.99 2.68
C VAL A 311 12.48 -1.96 4.17
N ARG A 312 13.75 -2.19 4.56
CA ARG A 312 14.18 -2.11 5.97
C ARG A 312 14.07 -0.69 6.51
N GLU A 313 14.44 0.30 5.71
CA GLU A 313 14.29 1.71 6.04
C GLU A 313 12.82 2.06 6.26
N SER A 314 11.93 1.61 5.37
CA SER A 314 10.47 1.78 5.53
C SER A 314 9.95 1.19 6.85
N PHE A 315 10.43 0.00 7.24
CA PHE A 315 10.04 -0.60 8.53
C PHE A 315 10.58 0.18 9.73
N THR A 316 11.68 0.92 9.60
CA THR A 316 12.14 1.82 10.68
C THR A 316 11.12 2.92 10.92
N TYR A 317 10.65 3.60 9.86
CA TYR A 317 9.61 4.63 9.97
C TYR A 317 8.27 4.07 10.42
N ILE A 318 7.83 2.93 9.84
CA ILE A 318 6.58 2.26 10.24
C ILE A 318 6.59 1.90 11.72
N ASN A 319 7.67 1.32 12.23
CA ASN A 319 7.76 0.93 13.64
C ASN A 319 7.80 2.13 14.58
N ALA A 320 8.49 3.21 14.19
CA ALA A 320 8.49 4.46 14.97
C ALA A 320 7.07 5.06 15.03
N PHE A 321 6.38 5.12 13.89
CA PHE A 321 5.01 5.62 13.79
C PHE A 321 4.00 4.81 14.62
N LEU A 322 4.13 3.47 14.60
CA LEU A 322 3.22 2.57 15.33
C LEU A 322 3.42 2.65 16.87
N LYS A 323 4.65 2.86 17.32
CA LYS A 323 4.95 3.00 18.74
C LYS A 323 4.43 4.32 19.32
N GLY A 324 4.23 5.32 18.49
CA GLY A 324 4.06 6.70 18.94
C GLY A 324 5.38 7.28 19.47
N SER A 325 5.54 8.60 19.48
CA SER A 325 6.55 9.24 20.31
C SER A 325 6.19 8.90 21.78
N GLU A 326 6.99 8.07 22.43
CA GLU A 326 6.97 8.00 23.88
C GLU A 326 7.32 9.41 24.36
N GLU A 327 6.32 10.20 24.82
CA GLU A 327 6.51 11.37 25.64
C GLU A 327 6.90 10.94 27.06
#